data_a99f13fa53b0c87221b0fe6ae8fe0e33
#
_entry.id   a99f13fa53b0c87221b0fe6ae8fe0e33
#
_cell.length_a   1.000
_cell.length_b   1.000
_cell.length_c   1.000
_cell.angle_alpha   90.00
_cell.angle_beta   90.00
_cell.angle_gamma   90.00
#
_symmetry.space_group_name_H-M   'P 1'
#
loop_
_entity.id
_entity.type
_entity.pdbx_description
1 polymer ?
#
loop_
_entity_poly.entity_id
_entity_poly.type
_entity_poly.pdbx_seq_one_letter_code
_entity_poly.pdbx_strand_id
1 'polypeptide(L)'
;ASEIRVQGFAGWKAGMTHVLIRDTNPHSTSAGQEVRKAVTVVEVPPMSVLAVRGYRMTPYGMQTSGEFWINASDEGPQGLMPRFANQTRGERDAEEGRKPEKRAGRIPGRSNGSSEAAFEALVNSDLCDVRLIVATQPAMVKSINSKTPEIMEVGLVGGDNNEKLMWAKERLGGTITASDVYNVGTEIDVIGVTKGKGWQGSIKRWGIKLLSHKNSKRRRQGGNMGDFGTGYVRKTIRQAGQ
;
A
#
# COMPACT_ATOMS: atom_id res chain seq x y z
N ALA A 1 19.37 10.20 18.87
CA ALA A 1 18.29 9.36 18.35
C ALA A 1 17.75 10.01 17.08
N SER A 2 17.59 9.26 16.02
CA SER A 2 16.96 9.75 14.80
C SER A 2 15.46 9.90 15.04
N GLU A 3 14.88 11.01 14.61
CA GLU A 3 13.46 11.28 14.69
C GLU A 3 12.64 10.14 14.08
N ILE A 4 11.52 9.75 14.73
CA ILE A 4 10.66 8.70 14.25
C ILE A 4 9.87 9.21 13.04
N ARG A 5 9.94 8.47 11.92
CA ARG A 5 9.30 8.81 10.66
C ARG A 5 8.53 7.63 10.10
N VAL A 6 7.42 7.93 9.43
CA VAL A 6 6.61 6.95 8.71
C VAL A 6 7.23 6.66 7.35
N GLN A 7 7.35 5.37 7.00
CA GLN A 7 7.94 4.90 5.75
C GLN A 7 6.88 4.57 4.70
N GLY A 8 6.32 5.56 4.08
CA GLY A 8 5.42 5.35 2.95
C GLY A 8 4.09 6.05 3.11
N PHE A 9 3.44 6.24 1.98
CA PHE A 9 2.17 6.93 1.88
C PHE A 9 1.37 6.40 0.70
N ALA A 10 0.05 6.47 0.76
CA ALA A 10 -0.82 6.06 -0.33
C ALA A 10 -1.39 7.27 -1.06
N GLY A 11 -1.43 7.18 -2.38
CA GLY A 11 -2.01 8.23 -3.21
C GLY A 11 -2.59 7.70 -4.51
N TRP A 12 -3.34 8.53 -5.19
CA TRP A 12 -4.00 8.23 -6.45
C TRP A 12 -3.48 9.11 -7.57
N LYS A 13 -3.06 8.51 -8.66
CA LYS A 13 -2.62 9.24 -9.84
C LYS A 13 -3.81 9.96 -10.47
N ALA A 14 -3.84 11.28 -10.36
CA ALA A 14 -4.86 12.12 -10.98
C ALA A 14 -4.61 12.35 -12.47
N GLY A 15 -3.35 12.53 -12.86
CA GLY A 15 -3.01 12.78 -14.25
C GLY A 15 -1.54 13.09 -14.48
N MET A 16 -1.25 13.57 -15.68
CA MET A 16 0.08 14.05 -16.06
C MET A 16 -0.02 15.42 -16.70
N THR A 17 0.93 16.27 -16.40
CA THR A 17 1.08 17.60 -16.99
C THR A 17 2.57 17.89 -17.22
N HIS A 18 2.89 19.13 -17.48
CA HIS A 18 4.27 19.57 -17.56
C HIS A 18 4.46 20.86 -16.76
N VAL A 19 5.66 21.06 -16.29
CA VAL A 19 6.08 22.27 -15.59
C VAL A 19 7.34 22.82 -16.24
N LEU A 20 7.50 24.12 -16.17
CA LEU A 20 8.73 24.80 -16.52
C LEU A 20 9.57 24.91 -15.25
N ILE A 21 10.75 24.35 -15.26
CA ILE A 21 11.69 24.42 -14.16
C ILE A 21 13.00 25.00 -14.63
N ARG A 22 13.63 25.80 -13.82
CA ARG A 22 14.98 26.28 -14.06
C ARG A 22 15.97 25.16 -13.75
N ASP A 23 16.79 24.79 -14.72
CA ASP A 23 17.80 23.75 -14.51
C ASP A 23 18.95 24.28 -13.65
N THR A 24 19.07 23.74 -12.46
CA THR A 24 20.09 24.10 -11.47
C THR A 24 21.33 23.20 -11.52
N ASN A 25 21.34 22.18 -12.36
CA ASN A 25 22.48 21.27 -12.46
C ASN A 25 23.61 21.94 -13.27
N PRO A 26 24.77 22.24 -12.64
CA PRO A 26 25.86 22.95 -13.31
C PRO A 26 26.50 22.15 -14.46
N HIS A 27 26.35 20.85 -14.49
CA HIS A 27 26.88 19.96 -15.52
C HIS A 27 25.91 19.68 -16.66
N SER A 28 24.73 20.26 -16.63
CA SER A 28 23.73 20.10 -17.70
C SER A 28 24.00 21.09 -18.84
N THR A 29 23.73 20.69 -20.09
CA THR A 29 23.77 21.57 -21.25
C THR A 29 22.72 22.68 -21.21
N SER A 30 21.70 22.53 -20.37
CA SER A 30 20.60 23.48 -20.13
C SER A 30 20.74 24.26 -18.82
N ALA A 31 21.94 24.24 -18.19
CA ALA A 31 22.16 24.91 -16.92
C ALA A 31 21.71 26.39 -16.95
N GLY A 32 20.90 26.80 -15.98
CA GLY A 32 20.34 28.14 -15.87
C GLY A 32 19.18 28.47 -16.80
N GLN A 33 18.81 27.61 -17.75
CA GLN A 33 17.70 27.79 -18.67
C GLN A 33 16.40 27.19 -18.11
N GLU A 34 15.27 27.66 -18.60
CA GLU A 34 13.96 27.06 -18.32
C GLU A 34 13.74 25.82 -19.18
N VAL A 35 13.55 24.70 -18.54
CA VAL A 35 13.34 23.41 -19.20
C VAL A 35 11.93 22.90 -18.89
N ARG A 36 11.22 22.49 -19.93
CA ARG A 36 9.92 21.82 -19.79
C ARG A 36 10.10 20.37 -19.37
N LYS A 37 9.60 20.02 -18.17
CA LYS A 37 9.62 18.64 -17.67
C LYS A 37 8.20 18.11 -17.49
N ALA A 38 8.00 16.85 -17.90
CA ALA A 38 6.75 16.14 -17.65
C ALA A 38 6.67 15.75 -16.17
N VAL A 39 5.50 15.97 -15.57
CA VAL A 39 5.23 15.64 -14.16
C VAL A 39 3.95 14.85 -14.03
N THR A 40 3.89 14.01 -13.02
CA THR A 40 2.68 13.28 -12.63
C THR A 40 2.05 13.96 -11.43
N VAL A 41 0.75 14.19 -11.50
CA VAL A 41 -0.05 14.72 -10.39
C VAL A 41 -0.64 13.54 -9.62
N VAL A 42 -0.39 13.52 -8.32
CA VAL A 42 -0.89 12.48 -7.40
C VAL A 42 -1.70 13.17 -6.31
N GLU A 43 -2.94 12.72 -6.11
CA GLU A 43 -3.76 13.14 -4.99
C GLU A 43 -3.43 12.29 -3.76
N VAL A 44 -3.14 12.93 -2.65
CA VAL A 44 -2.67 12.30 -1.40
C VAL A 44 -3.51 12.77 -0.20
N PRO A 45 -4.78 12.33 -0.10
CA PRO A 45 -5.58 12.64 1.08
C PRO A 45 -4.94 12.03 2.33
N PRO A 46 -5.19 12.58 3.53
CA PRO A 46 -4.64 12.07 4.77
C PRO A 46 -5.03 10.61 4.99
N MET A 47 -4.13 9.82 5.56
CA MET A 47 -4.41 8.44 5.97
C MET A 47 -4.77 8.41 7.45
N SER A 48 -5.68 7.52 7.84
CA SER A 48 -6.10 7.34 9.23
C SER A 48 -5.37 6.18 9.87
N VAL A 49 -4.89 6.36 11.09
CA VAL A 49 -4.20 5.33 11.86
C VAL A 49 -5.23 4.49 12.60
N LEU A 50 -5.30 3.20 12.28
CA LEU A 50 -6.26 2.27 12.88
C LEU A 50 -5.66 1.41 13.99
N ALA A 51 -4.40 1.00 13.83
CA ALA A 51 -3.75 0.10 14.77
C ALA A 51 -2.23 0.20 14.70
N VAL A 52 -1.60 -0.36 15.70
CA VAL A 52 -0.16 -0.60 15.79
C VAL A 52 0.07 -2.11 15.79
N ARG A 53 1.04 -2.57 15.03
CA ARG A 53 1.43 -3.98 14.95
C ARG A 53 2.90 -4.14 15.29
N GLY A 54 3.19 -5.02 16.25
CA GLY A 54 4.54 -5.40 16.62
C GLY A 54 4.96 -6.72 15.97
N TYR A 55 6.23 -6.80 15.55
CA TYR A 55 6.85 -7.96 14.97
C TYR A 55 8.00 -8.47 15.81
N ARG A 56 8.13 -9.80 15.90
CA ARG A 56 9.28 -10.48 16.51
C ARG A 56 10.02 -11.29 15.47
N MET A 57 11.32 -11.43 15.66
CA MET A 57 12.14 -12.30 14.83
C MET A 57 12.04 -13.73 15.33
N THR A 58 11.77 -14.67 14.42
CA THR A 58 11.77 -16.11 14.70
C THR A 58 12.73 -16.80 13.73
N PRO A 59 13.15 -18.07 14.00
CA PRO A 59 13.98 -18.82 13.05
C PRO A 59 13.37 -18.97 11.66
N TYR A 60 12.05 -18.79 11.52
CA TYR A 60 11.31 -18.86 10.26
C TYR A 60 11.05 -17.47 9.64
N GLY A 61 11.63 -16.41 10.17
CA GLY A 61 11.45 -15.04 9.74
C GLY A 61 10.61 -14.20 10.69
N MET A 62 10.25 -12.98 10.26
CA MET A 62 9.43 -12.06 11.04
C MET A 62 8.01 -12.57 11.18
N GLN A 63 7.51 -12.61 12.41
CA GLN A 63 6.13 -12.97 12.74
C GLN A 63 5.50 -11.87 13.59
N THR A 64 4.18 -11.69 13.44
CA THR A 64 3.41 -10.76 14.27
C THR A 64 3.43 -11.22 15.73
N SER A 65 3.86 -10.35 16.62
CA SER A 65 3.81 -10.57 18.08
C SER A 65 2.43 -10.24 18.61
N GLY A 66 1.88 -9.09 18.21
CA GLY A 66 0.56 -8.63 18.63
C GLY A 66 0.13 -7.37 17.90
N GLU A 67 -1.10 -6.97 18.16
CA GLU A 67 -1.70 -5.79 17.56
C GLU A 67 -2.49 -5.02 18.61
N PHE A 68 -2.46 -3.70 18.52
CA PHE A 68 -3.26 -2.81 19.33
C PHE A 68 -4.12 -1.94 18.42
N TRP A 69 -5.44 -2.15 18.49
CA TRP A 69 -6.44 -1.49 17.64
C TRP A 69 -7.17 -0.38 18.39
N ILE A 70 -7.56 0.65 17.65
CA ILE A 70 -8.46 1.69 18.13
C ILE A 70 -9.80 1.10 18.54
N ASN A 71 -10.44 1.66 19.57
CA ASN A 71 -11.80 1.31 19.93
C ASN A 71 -12.79 1.87 18.91
N ALA A 72 -13.82 1.08 18.58
CA ALA A 72 -14.86 1.51 17.65
C ALA A 72 -15.70 2.69 18.16
N SER A 73 -15.72 2.89 19.51
CA SER A 73 -16.37 3.99 20.19
C SER A 73 -15.55 5.28 20.24
N ASP A 74 -14.23 5.18 20.02
CA ASP A 74 -13.40 6.37 19.98
C ASP A 74 -13.75 7.17 18.73
N GLU A 75 -13.89 8.47 18.89
CA GLU A 75 -14.16 9.42 17.81
C GLU A 75 -12.95 9.47 16.86
N GLY A 76 -12.79 8.41 16.09
CA GLY A 76 -11.84 8.38 14.99
C GLY A 76 -12.18 9.40 13.93
N PRO A 77 -11.32 9.62 12.93
CA PRO A 77 -11.56 10.61 11.88
C PRO A 77 -12.93 10.41 11.28
N GLN A 78 -13.73 11.46 11.37
CA GLN A 78 -15.14 11.46 10.98
C GLN A 78 -15.32 10.86 9.58
N GLY A 79 -16.10 9.81 9.47
CA GLY A 79 -16.44 9.15 8.21
C GLY A 79 -15.69 7.85 7.90
N LEU A 80 -14.62 7.50 8.62
CA LEU A 80 -13.88 6.25 8.39
C LEU A 80 -14.41 5.11 9.26
N MET A 81 -14.60 5.38 10.54
CA MET A 81 -15.09 4.39 11.49
C MET A 81 -16.49 3.85 11.19
N PRO A 82 -17.47 4.63 10.68
CA PRO A 82 -18.76 4.08 10.31
C PRO A 82 -18.73 3.06 9.16
N ARG A 83 -17.68 3.09 8.34
CA ARG A 83 -17.52 2.09 7.25
C ARG A 83 -16.84 0.82 7.72
N PHE A 84 -16.03 0.89 8.76
CA PHE A 84 -15.39 -0.25 9.41
C PHE A 84 -16.21 -0.76 10.60
N ALA A 85 -16.88 0.12 11.33
CA ALA A 85 -17.82 -0.23 12.37
C ALA A 85 -19.16 -0.65 11.73
N ASN A 86 -19.51 -1.90 11.86
CA ASN A 86 -20.75 -2.46 11.32
C ASN A 86 -22.03 -1.95 11.98
N GLN A 87 -21.91 -1.11 13.00
CA GLN A 87 -23.02 -0.77 13.87
C GLN A 87 -24.13 0.02 13.19
N THR A 88 -23.79 1.01 12.38
CA THR A 88 -24.76 2.00 11.93
C THR A 88 -25.79 1.53 10.91
N ARG A 89 -25.50 0.51 10.10
CA ARG A 89 -26.47 0.02 9.12
C ARG A 89 -27.22 -1.20 9.60
N GLY A 90 -26.58 -2.06 10.42
CA GLY A 90 -27.27 -3.18 11.08
C GLY A 90 -28.37 -2.68 12.02
N GLU A 91 -28.10 -1.57 12.74
CA GLU A 91 -29.10 -0.90 13.58
C GLU A 91 -30.19 -0.24 12.74
N ARG A 92 -29.86 0.48 11.68
CA ARG A 92 -30.83 1.05 10.73
C ARG A 92 -31.62 -0.01 9.98
N ASP A 93 -30.98 -1.10 9.53
CA ASP A 93 -31.66 -2.20 8.86
C ASP A 93 -32.56 -2.96 9.82
N ALA A 94 -32.24 -3.03 11.13
CA ALA A 94 -33.10 -3.59 12.17
C ALA A 94 -34.30 -2.67 12.49
N GLU A 95 -34.09 -1.36 12.58
CA GLU A 95 -35.14 -0.36 12.72
C GLU A 95 -36.09 -0.32 11.51
N GLU A 96 -35.57 -0.54 10.30
CA GLU A 96 -36.35 -0.63 9.07
C GLU A 96 -36.92 -2.03 8.80
N GLY A 97 -36.72 -3.00 9.70
CA GLY A 97 -37.22 -4.38 9.58
C GLY A 97 -36.57 -5.19 8.45
N ARG A 98 -35.42 -4.77 7.97
CA ARG A 98 -34.64 -5.49 6.95
C ARG A 98 -33.70 -6.51 7.58
N LYS A 99 -33.52 -7.67 6.96
CA LYS A 99 -32.53 -8.64 7.41
C LYS A 99 -31.13 -8.04 7.28
N PRO A 100 -30.30 -8.09 8.34
CA PRO A 100 -28.95 -7.56 8.30
C PRO A 100 -28.13 -8.29 7.24
N GLU A 101 -27.71 -7.58 6.19
CA GLU A 101 -26.80 -8.12 5.19
C GLU A 101 -25.41 -8.38 5.83
N LYS A 102 -24.85 -9.57 5.56
CA LYS A 102 -23.46 -9.91 5.91
C LYS A 102 -22.51 -8.94 5.18
N ARG A 103 -21.72 -8.17 5.90
CA ARG A 103 -20.89 -7.12 5.33
C ARG A 103 -19.43 -7.49 5.26
N ALA A 104 -18.89 -7.17 4.09
CA ALA A 104 -17.46 -6.95 3.91
C ALA A 104 -17.07 -5.62 4.61
N GLY A 105 -16.06 -5.60 5.43
CA GLY A 105 -15.52 -4.38 6.02
C GLY A 105 -15.53 -4.31 7.56
N ARG A 106 -15.53 -5.45 8.23
CA ARG A 106 -15.25 -5.52 9.67
C ARG A 106 -13.77 -5.24 9.94
N ILE A 107 -13.48 -4.42 10.96
CA ILE A 107 -12.20 -4.50 11.65
C ILE A 107 -12.04 -5.95 12.10
N PRO A 108 -11.00 -6.68 11.67
CA PRO A 108 -10.92 -8.11 11.88
C PRO A 108 -11.05 -8.47 13.35
N GLY A 109 -12.15 -9.16 13.70
CA GLY A 109 -12.34 -9.91 14.94
C GLY A 109 -12.57 -9.12 16.22
N ARG A 110 -12.60 -7.78 16.24
CA ARG A 110 -12.69 -7.02 17.48
C ARG A 110 -13.59 -5.80 17.34
N SER A 111 -14.83 -5.94 17.79
CA SER A 111 -15.82 -4.86 17.81
C SER A 111 -15.49 -3.75 18.85
N ASN A 112 -14.65 -4.04 19.84
CA ASN A 112 -14.41 -3.16 20.98
C ASN A 112 -12.96 -2.66 21.11
N GLY A 113 -12.16 -2.78 20.04
CA GLY A 113 -10.75 -2.42 20.09
C GLY A 113 -9.88 -3.36 20.94
N SER A 114 -8.67 -2.94 21.24
CA SER A 114 -7.74 -3.69 22.08
C SER A 114 -7.74 -3.12 23.50
N SER A 115 -7.62 -3.99 24.51
CA SER A 115 -7.47 -3.57 25.91
C SER A 115 -6.06 -2.98 26.15
N GLU A 116 -5.91 -2.13 27.16
CA GLU A 116 -4.60 -1.61 27.61
C GLU A 116 -3.61 -2.73 27.93
N ALA A 117 -4.09 -3.84 28.50
CA ALA A 117 -3.27 -5.02 28.77
C ALA A 117 -2.63 -5.61 27.48
N ALA A 118 -3.30 -5.47 26.31
CA ALA A 118 -2.73 -5.89 25.04
C ALA A 118 -1.57 -4.97 24.60
N PHE A 119 -1.65 -3.68 24.94
CA PHE A 119 -0.56 -2.74 24.68
C PHE A 119 0.64 -3.01 25.60
N GLU A 120 0.41 -3.24 26.89
CA GLU A 120 1.46 -3.60 27.85
C GLU A 120 2.14 -4.91 27.47
N ALA A 121 1.38 -5.89 26.98
CA ALA A 121 1.95 -7.14 26.47
C ALA A 121 2.85 -6.92 25.24
N LEU A 122 2.51 -5.95 24.37
CA LEU A 122 3.38 -5.56 23.25
C LEU A 122 4.67 -4.88 23.73
N VAL A 123 4.58 -3.96 24.68
CA VAL A 123 5.75 -3.26 25.24
C VAL A 123 6.72 -4.25 25.89
N ASN A 124 6.20 -5.26 26.58
CA ASN A 124 6.98 -6.29 27.25
C ASN A 124 7.52 -7.39 26.33
N SER A 125 7.10 -7.41 25.05
CA SER A 125 7.57 -8.40 24.07
C SER A 125 8.89 -7.96 23.42
N ASP A 126 9.72 -8.95 23.05
CA ASP A 126 10.93 -8.70 22.28
C ASP A 126 10.59 -8.38 20.81
N LEU A 127 10.47 -7.10 20.51
CA LEU A 127 10.10 -6.61 19.18
C LEU A 127 11.31 -6.30 18.33
N CYS A 128 11.31 -6.79 17.10
CA CYS A 128 12.31 -6.41 16.09
C CYS A 128 11.84 -5.25 15.19
N ASP A 129 10.51 -5.09 15.01
CA ASP A 129 9.95 -4.02 14.16
C ASP A 129 8.55 -3.61 14.66
N VAL A 130 8.19 -2.36 14.42
CA VAL A 130 6.88 -1.79 14.75
C VAL A 130 6.32 -1.11 13.51
N ARG A 131 5.06 -1.43 13.17
CA ARG A 131 4.37 -0.88 12.01
C ARG A 131 3.01 -0.33 12.38
N LEU A 132 2.57 0.66 11.61
CA LEU A 132 1.23 1.20 11.68
C LEU A 132 0.31 0.46 10.70
N ILE A 133 -0.90 0.18 11.13
CA ILE A 133 -1.99 -0.19 10.21
C ILE A 133 -2.79 1.07 9.95
N VAL A 134 -2.79 1.50 8.70
CA VAL A 134 -3.44 2.72 8.27
C VAL A 134 -4.54 2.43 7.25
N ALA A 135 -5.53 3.29 7.20
CA ALA A 135 -6.58 3.25 6.19
C ALA A 135 -6.51 4.47 5.30
N THR A 136 -6.66 4.25 4.01
CA THR A 136 -6.76 5.30 3.01
C THR A 136 -8.14 5.96 3.05
N GLN A 137 -8.24 7.21 2.55
CA GLN A 137 -9.50 7.95 2.49
C GLN A 137 -9.93 8.26 1.03
N PRO A 138 -10.30 7.24 0.22
CA PRO A 138 -10.68 7.45 -1.18
C PRO A 138 -11.97 8.26 -1.34
N ALA A 139 -12.79 8.37 -0.29
CA ALA A 139 -13.99 9.21 -0.30
C ALA A 139 -13.70 10.69 -0.53
N MET A 140 -12.52 11.17 -0.11
CA MET A 140 -12.06 12.54 -0.32
C MET A 140 -11.63 12.82 -1.77
N VAL A 141 -11.30 11.78 -2.54
CA VAL A 141 -10.87 11.89 -3.93
C VAL A 141 -12.07 11.79 -4.85
N LYS A 142 -12.42 12.90 -5.51
CA LYS A 142 -13.64 12.98 -6.36
C LYS A 142 -13.55 12.11 -7.61
N SER A 143 -12.36 11.98 -8.20
CA SER A 143 -12.12 11.29 -9.47
C SER A 143 -12.22 9.76 -9.40
N ILE A 144 -12.24 9.17 -8.20
CA ILE A 144 -12.23 7.71 -8.01
C ILE A 144 -13.64 7.20 -7.72
N ASN A 145 -14.06 6.16 -8.45
CA ASN A 145 -15.35 5.53 -8.25
C ASN A 145 -15.41 4.70 -6.95
N SER A 146 -14.32 4.03 -6.59
CA SER A 146 -14.23 3.27 -5.33
C SER A 146 -14.09 4.23 -4.15
N LYS A 147 -15.04 4.17 -3.22
CA LYS A 147 -15.02 4.99 -1.99
C LYS A 147 -14.73 4.15 -0.73
N THR A 148 -14.47 2.87 -0.91
CA THR A 148 -14.12 1.98 0.20
C THR A 148 -12.66 2.19 0.60
N PRO A 149 -12.36 2.44 1.88
CA PRO A 149 -10.99 2.54 2.37
C PRO A 149 -10.21 1.24 2.17
N GLU A 150 -8.94 1.36 1.86
CA GLU A 150 -8.00 0.25 1.80
C GLU A 150 -7.12 0.28 3.04
N ILE A 151 -6.95 -0.89 3.67
CA ILE A 151 -6.10 -1.04 4.86
C ILE A 151 -4.73 -1.51 4.40
N MET A 152 -3.70 -0.83 4.88
CA MET A 152 -2.32 -1.15 4.56
C MET A 152 -1.42 -1.02 5.78
N GLU A 153 -0.29 -1.70 5.72
CA GLU A 153 0.77 -1.59 6.71
C GLU A 153 1.83 -0.59 6.26
N VAL A 154 2.28 0.26 7.18
CA VAL A 154 3.35 1.22 6.93
C VAL A 154 4.39 1.11 8.04
N GLY A 155 5.67 0.99 7.68
CA GLY A 155 6.78 0.89 8.61
C GLY A 155 7.08 2.21 9.33
N LEU A 156 7.71 2.10 10.49
CA LEU A 156 8.28 3.21 11.26
C LEU A 156 9.80 3.10 11.30
N VAL A 157 10.49 4.19 11.02
CA VAL A 157 11.96 4.29 11.06
C VAL A 157 12.40 5.33 12.05
N GLY A 158 13.58 5.12 12.64
CA GLY A 158 14.14 5.98 13.67
C GLY A 158 13.73 5.53 15.07
N GLY A 159 14.47 5.98 16.09
CA GLY A 159 14.20 5.65 17.48
C GLY A 159 14.30 4.17 17.84
N ASP A 160 14.03 3.87 19.11
CA ASP A 160 13.91 2.49 19.60
C ASP A 160 12.50 1.95 19.41
N ASN A 161 12.30 0.61 19.48
CA ASN A 161 11.00 -0.01 19.27
C ASN A 161 9.96 0.41 20.30
N ASN A 162 10.37 0.63 21.56
CA ASN A 162 9.49 1.13 22.60
C ASN A 162 9.08 2.59 22.35
N GLU A 163 10.01 3.42 21.88
CA GLU A 163 9.71 4.80 21.46
C GLU A 163 8.73 4.82 20.29
N LYS A 164 8.93 3.94 19.30
CA LYS A 164 7.99 3.78 18.17
C LYS A 164 6.59 3.36 18.62
N LEU A 165 6.48 2.44 19.61
CA LEU A 165 5.20 2.03 20.17
C LEU A 165 4.47 3.19 20.85
N MET A 166 5.17 3.96 21.67
CA MET A 166 4.59 5.13 22.33
C MET A 166 4.17 6.20 21.34
N TRP A 167 5.04 6.53 20.39
CA TRP A 167 4.75 7.46 19.31
C TRP A 167 3.52 7.03 18.47
N ALA A 168 3.40 5.73 18.21
CA ALA A 168 2.31 5.16 17.45
C ALA A 168 0.99 5.19 18.26
N LYS A 169 1.05 4.94 19.56
CA LYS A 169 -0.11 5.01 20.46
C LYS A 169 -0.70 6.42 20.52
N GLU A 170 0.15 7.45 20.61
CA GLU A 170 -0.29 8.85 20.61
C GLU A 170 -1.04 9.26 19.33
N ARG A 171 -0.69 8.63 18.20
CA ARG A 171 -1.30 8.92 16.88
C ARG A 171 -2.44 7.99 16.52
N LEU A 172 -2.78 7.06 17.39
CA LEU A 172 -3.87 6.13 17.15
C LEU A 172 -5.19 6.88 17.03
N GLY A 173 -5.98 6.60 15.98
CA GLY A 173 -7.21 7.34 15.69
C GLY A 173 -7.00 8.69 15.01
N GLY A 174 -5.77 9.17 14.94
CA GLY A 174 -5.41 10.40 14.24
C GLY A 174 -5.24 10.19 12.72
N THR A 175 -4.82 11.27 12.06
CA THR A 175 -4.51 11.25 10.62
C THR A 175 -3.05 11.60 10.38
N ILE A 176 -2.48 10.99 9.34
CA ILE A 176 -1.12 11.30 8.85
C ILE A 176 -1.28 11.97 7.49
N THR A 177 -0.64 13.13 7.30
CA THR A 177 -0.63 13.85 6.03
C THR A 177 0.64 13.55 5.24
N ALA A 178 0.63 13.80 3.93
CA ALA A 178 1.81 13.60 3.10
C ALA A 178 2.98 14.52 3.51
N SER A 179 2.69 15.71 4.05
CA SER A 179 3.70 16.65 4.57
C SER A 179 4.38 16.19 5.85
N ASP A 180 3.75 15.29 6.62
CA ASP A 180 4.36 14.67 7.81
C ASP A 180 5.41 13.60 7.42
N VAL A 181 5.29 13.07 6.19
CA VAL A 181 6.12 11.96 5.71
C VAL A 181 7.22 12.45 4.76
N TYR A 182 6.88 13.39 3.86
CA TYR A 182 7.76 13.85 2.79
C TYR A 182 7.97 15.37 2.84
N ASN A 183 9.20 15.76 2.67
CA ASN A 183 9.57 17.16 2.46
C ASN A 183 9.62 17.49 0.96
N VAL A 184 9.42 18.77 0.63
CA VAL A 184 9.55 19.24 -0.75
C VAL A 184 10.99 19.00 -1.25
N GLY A 185 11.12 18.43 -2.44
CA GLY A 185 12.40 18.09 -3.05
C GLY A 185 12.95 16.71 -2.68
N THR A 186 12.23 15.92 -1.87
CA THR A 186 12.62 14.54 -1.56
C THR A 186 12.37 13.64 -2.77
N GLU A 187 13.35 12.79 -3.07
CA GLU A 187 13.18 11.69 -4.02
C GLU A 187 12.36 10.57 -3.38
N ILE A 188 11.40 10.02 -4.13
CA ILE A 188 10.49 8.97 -3.66
C ILE A 188 10.39 7.84 -4.66
N ASP A 189 10.24 6.62 -4.17
CA ASP A 189 9.89 5.45 -4.97
C ASP A 189 8.38 5.30 -5.05
N VAL A 190 7.86 5.15 -6.27
CA VAL A 190 6.43 4.98 -6.51
C VAL A 190 6.14 3.53 -6.90
N ILE A 191 5.44 2.82 -6.03
CA ILE A 191 5.04 1.44 -6.23
C ILE A 191 3.57 1.38 -6.62
N GLY A 192 3.26 0.69 -7.70
CA GLY A 192 1.89 0.57 -8.16
C GLY A 192 1.72 -0.44 -9.29
N VAL A 193 0.47 -0.85 -9.50
CA VAL A 193 0.12 -1.71 -10.62
C VAL A 193 0.06 -0.88 -11.88
N THR A 194 0.84 -1.28 -12.90
CA THR A 194 0.85 -0.60 -14.19
C THR A 194 -0.46 -0.84 -14.95
N LYS A 195 -0.70 0.01 -15.94
CA LYS A 195 -1.90 -0.09 -16.79
C LYS A 195 -2.05 -1.49 -17.37
N GLY A 196 -3.21 -2.12 -17.13
CA GLY A 196 -3.56 -3.40 -17.72
C GLY A 196 -3.62 -3.30 -19.26
N LYS A 197 -3.10 -4.31 -19.93
CA LYS A 197 -3.07 -4.40 -21.40
C LYS A 197 -3.85 -5.60 -21.93
N GLY A 198 -4.68 -6.19 -21.09
CA GLY A 198 -5.44 -7.38 -21.40
C GLY A 198 -4.55 -8.61 -21.61
N TRP A 199 -5.07 -9.59 -22.36
CA TRP A 199 -4.35 -10.80 -22.73
C TRP A 199 -3.27 -10.48 -23.76
N GLN A 200 -1.99 -10.65 -23.40
CA GLN A 200 -0.86 -10.35 -24.25
C GLN A 200 -0.04 -11.61 -24.52
N GLY A 201 0.45 -11.73 -25.76
CA GLY A 201 1.39 -12.78 -26.13
C GLY A 201 2.73 -12.64 -25.40
N SER A 202 3.40 -13.78 -25.20
CA SER A 202 4.66 -13.87 -24.46
C SER A 202 5.77 -12.96 -25.02
N ILE A 203 5.82 -12.75 -26.31
CA ILE A 203 6.81 -11.88 -26.96
C ILE A 203 6.62 -10.43 -26.53
N LYS A 204 5.36 -9.93 -26.55
CA LYS A 204 5.08 -8.53 -26.23
C LYS A 204 5.16 -8.28 -24.72
N ARG A 205 4.71 -9.23 -23.91
CA ARG A 205 4.69 -9.08 -22.45
C ARG A 205 6.06 -9.30 -21.81
N TRP A 206 6.83 -10.28 -22.30
CA TRP A 206 8.06 -10.74 -21.66
C TRP A 206 9.32 -10.50 -22.52
N GLY A 207 9.17 -9.96 -23.71
CA GLY A 207 10.31 -9.70 -24.61
C GLY A 207 11.00 -10.96 -25.11
N ILE A 208 10.29 -12.08 -25.19
CA ILE A 208 10.86 -13.33 -25.72
C ILE A 208 11.27 -13.12 -27.17
N LYS A 209 12.46 -13.62 -27.54
CA LYS A 209 12.99 -13.51 -28.90
C LYS A 209 12.08 -14.22 -29.90
N LEU A 210 11.79 -13.54 -30.99
CA LEU A 210 11.11 -14.14 -32.16
C LEU A 210 11.90 -15.32 -32.70
N LEU A 211 11.22 -16.39 -33.08
CA LEU A 211 11.85 -17.48 -33.83
C LEU A 211 12.36 -16.97 -35.17
N SER A 212 13.34 -17.71 -35.73
CA SER A 212 13.93 -17.40 -37.02
C SER A 212 12.85 -17.21 -38.08
N HIS A 213 13.12 -16.36 -39.08
CA HIS A 213 12.24 -16.16 -40.24
C HIS A 213 11.92 -17.44 -41.00
N LYS A 214 12.76 -18.47 -40.90
CA LYS A 214 12.54 -19.79 -41.52
C LYS A 214 11.43 -20.62 -40.84
N ASN A 215 10.93 -20.21 -39.64
CA ASN A 215 9.83 -20.87 -38.93
C ASN A 215 8.43 -20.55 -39.48
N SER A 216 8.34 -19.95 -40.64
CA SER A 216 7.08 -19.70 -41.35
C SER A 216 6.00 -19.08 -40.45
N LYS A 217 4.82 -19.66 -40.43
CA LYS A 217 3.63 -19.16 -39.70
C LYS A 217 3.76 -19.18 -38.15
N ARG A 218 4.80 -19.81 -37.60
CA ARG A 218 4.98 -20.00 -36.13
C ARG A 218 6.01 -19.06 -35.51
N ARG A 219 6.39 -18.00 -36.20
CA ARG A 219 7.44 -17.08 -35.74
C ARG A 219 7.21 -16.44 -34.39
N ARG A 220 5.94 -16.19 -34.02
CA ARG A 220 5.55 -15.56 -32.73
C ARG A 220 5.23 -16.54 -31.62
N GLN A 221 5.56 -17.81 -31.76
CA GLN A 221 5.42 -18.82 -30.72
C GLN A 221 6.67 -18.91 -29.86
N GLY A 222 6.50 -19.41 -28.62
CA GLY A 222 7.60 -19.55 -27.66
C GLY A 222 8.65 -20.62 -28.00
N GLY A 223 8.44 -21.41 -29.06
CA GLY A 223 9.30 -22.52 -29.41
C GLY A 223 9.04 -23.77 -28.55
N ASN A 224 10.00 -24.68 -28.54
CA ASN A 224 9.95 -25.89 -27.72
C ASN A 224 10.52 -25.60 -26.32
N MET A 225 9.87 -26.12 -25.27
CA MET A 225 10.31 -25.98 -23.88
C MET A 225 11.29 -27.06 -23.43
N GLY A 226 11.64 -27.96 -24.31
CA GLY A 226 12.49 -29.12 -24.01
C GLY A 226 11.71 -30.43 -23.97
N ASP A 227 12.34 -31.47 -23.48
CA ASP A 227 11.77 -32.81 -23.40
C ASP A 227 10.88 -32.94 -22.16
N PHE A 228 9.65 -33.41 -22.34
CA PHE A 228 8.70 -33.67 -21.28
C PHE A 228 8.71 -35.13 -20.76
N GLY A 229 9.45 -36.01 -21.41
CA GLY A 229 9.43 -37.42 -21.09
C GLY A 229 10.43 -37.83 -20.00
N THR A 230 11.70 -37.61 -20.25
CA THR A 230 12.82 -38.13 -19.42
C THR A 230 13.68 -37.04 -18.79
N GLY A 231 13.44 -35.77 -19.11
CA GLY A 231 14.24 -34.66 -18.65
C GLY A 231 13.45 -33.62 -17.83
N TYR A 232 14.17 -32.85 -17.07
CA TYR A 232 13.60 -31.70 -16.39
C TYR A 232 13.57 -30.46 -17.29
N VAL A 233 12.42 -29.79 -17.36
CA VAL A 233 12.35 -28.46 -17.94
C VAL A 233 13.01 -27.46 -16.99
N ARG A 234 14.28 -27.16 -17.19
CA ARG A 234 15.07 -26.28 -16.32
C ARG A 234 14.56 -24.83 -16.31
N LYS A 235 14.03 -24.36 -17.42
CA LYS A 235 13.51 -23.01 -17.58
C LYS A 235 12.29 -23.02 -18.48
N THR A 236 11.13 -22.79 -17.90
CA THR A 236 9.88 -22.66 -18.66
C THR A 236 9.84 -21.35 -19.41
N ILE A 237 9.38 -21.39 -20.67
CA ILE A 237 9.06 -20.20 -21.44
C ILE A 237 7.75 -19.64 -20.89
N ARG A 238 7.72 -18.35 -20.59
CA ARG A 238 6.53 -17.67 -20.12
C ARG A 238 5.44 -17.68 -21.18
N GLN A 239 4.25 -18.08 -20.77
CA GLN A 239 3.09 -18.21 -21.67
C GLN A 239 2.35 -16.88 -21.84
N ALA A 240 1.44 -16.85 -22.82
CA ALA A 240 0.54 -15.72 -23.01
C ALA A 240 -0.36 -15.52 -21.80
N GLY A 241 -0.61 -14.29 -21.41
CA GLY A 241 -1.47 -13.94 -20.28
C GLY A 241 -0.91 -14.19 -18.88
N GLN A 242 0.28 -14.75 -18.77
CA GLN A 242 0.93 -15.10 -17.50
C GLN A 242 1.58 -13.86 -16.82
#